data_59d89e96dc4cf14f4e64475155b53d29
#
_entry.id   59d89e96dc4cf14f4e64475155b53d29
#
_cell.length_a   1.000
_cell.length_b   1.000
_cell.length_c   1.000
_cell.angle_alpha   90.00
_cell.angle_beta   90.00
_cell.angle_gamma   90.00
#
_symmetry.space_group_name_H-M   'P 1'
#
loop_
_entity.id
_entity.type
_entity.pdbx_description
1 polymer ?
#
loop_
_entity_poly.entity_id
_entity_poly.type
_entity_poly.pdbx_seq_one_letter_code
_entity_poly.pdbx_strand_id
1 'polypeptide(L)'
;FIVEFAKRNNISENAAMLFAAFFNDFADHQIWIRDIAGFFECNKVKILTMWSAIDELVSRRFILQYKKGSGDLYFTVPNEVVAAMREDRIYSPNANSDLTIDKWLSALSRLLNDKDNDNIPYANFVEDLHVLINSNKHLVIARELATIKDDEHLVIFAGIMDLYIRNNDNHIIRTDLEDLMDTRWDMRMQARLLEKGTHPLQ
;
A
#
# COMPACT_ATOMS: atom_id res chain seq x y z
N PHE A 1 7.47 21.40 17.69
CA PHE A 1 6.66 20.52 16.85
C PHE A 1 7.46 19.31 16.33
N ILE A 2 8.57 19.51 15.53
CA ILE A 2 9.33 18.39 14.91
C ILE A 2 9.82 17.37 15.95
N VAL A 3 10.46 17.84 17.03
CA VAL A 3 10.99 16.98 18.11
C VAL A 3 9.86 16.20 18.81
N GLU A 4 8.74 16.85 19.05
CA GLU A 4 7.57 16.24 19.69
C GLU A 4 6.91 15.21 18.76
N PHE A 5 6.75 15.55 17.49
CA PHE A 5 6.24 14.65 16.46
C PHE A 5 7.14 13.42 16.31
N ALA A 6 8.47 13.61 16.27
CA ALA A 6 9.44 12.53 16.20
C ALA A 6 9.28 11.55 17.38
N LYS A 7 9.24 12.09 18.61
CA LYS A 7 9.04 11.28 19.82
C LYS A 7 7.71 10.53 19.82
N ARG A 8 6.61 11.22 19.48
CA ARG A 8 5.26 10.66 19.49
C ARG A 8 5.13 9.50 18.50
N ASN A 9 5.77 9.60 17.34
CA ASN A 9 5.69 8.58 16.28
C ASN A 9 6.89 7.63 16.28
N ASN A 10 7.81 7.76 17.24
CA ASN A 10 9.02 6.96 17.39
C ASN A 10 9.88 6.93 16.11
N ILE A 11 10.10 8.10 15.49
CA ILE A 11 10.96 8.30 14.33
C ILE A 11 12.08 9.30 14.68
N SER A 12 13.13 9.32 13.87
CA SER A 12 14.22 10.29 14.05
C SER A 12 13.77 11.72 13.77
N GLU A 13 14.46 12.71 14.34
CA GLU A 13 14.17 14.13 14.09
C GLU A 13 14.37 14.49 12.61
N ASN A 14 15.36 13.88 11.94
CA ASN A 14 15.58 14.04 10.51
C ASN A 14 14.41 13.50 9.69
N ALA A 15 13.87 12.34 10.05
CA ALA A 15 12.69 11.77 9.41
C ALA A 15 11.45 12.67 9.64
N ALA A 16 11.26 13.17 10.86
CA ALA A 16 10.17 14.10 11.16
C ALA A 16 10.27 15.41 10.37
N MET A 17 11.48 15.94 10.19
CA MET A 17 11.73 17.13 9.39
C MET A 17 11.42 16.89 7.90
N LEU A 18 11.92 15.77 7.35
CA LEU A 18 11.62 15.39 5.95
C LEU A 18 10.14 15.11 5.76
N PHE A 19 9.49 14.44 6.72
CA PHE A 19 8.05 14.18 6.66
C PHE A 19 7.24 15.47 6.57
N ALA A 20 7.64 16.55 7.26
CA ALA A 20 6.96 17.84 7.15
C ALA A 20 6.99 18.40 5.71
N ALA A 21 8.09 18.19 4.98
CA ALA A 21 8.16 18.56 3.56
C ALA A 21 7.27 17.69 2.68
N PHE A 22 7.29 16.37 2.87
CA PHE A 22 6.38 15.46 2.16
C PHE A 22 4.91 15.78 2.46
N PHE A 23 4.60 16.09 3.71
CA PHE A 23 3.24 16.41 4.13
C PHE A 23 2.77 17.78 3.64
N ASN A 24 3.67 18.73 3.36
CA ASN A 24 3.31 20.00 2.73
C ASN A 24 2.72 19.80 1.35
N ASP A 25 3.25 18.85 0.60
CA ASP A 25 2.86 18.56 -0.78
C ASP A 25 1.99 17.28 -0.89
N PHE A 26 1.33 16.86 0.22
CA PHE A 26 0.58 15.58 0.26
C PHE A 26 -0.58 15.50 -0.73
N ALA A 27 -1.09 16.64 -1.19
CA ALA A 27 -2.14 16.71 -2.21
C ALA A 27 -1.62 16.35 -3.62
N ASP A 28 -0.31 16.41 -3.83
CA ASP A 28 0.32 16.01 -5.07
C ASP A 28 0.55 14.50 -5.05
N HIS A 29 0.00 13.81 -6.05
CA HIS A 29 0.14 12.35 -6.16
C HIS A 29 1.57 11.89 -6.50
N GLN A 30 2.48 12.79 -6.83
CA GLN A 30 3.87 12.49 -7.17
C GLN A 30 4.80 13.54 -6.59
N ILE A 31 5.39 13.25 -5.44
CA ILE A 31 6.37 14.12 -4.76
C ILE A 31 7.77 13.64 -5.13
N TRP A 32 8.57 14.51 -5.71
CA TRP A 32 9.92 14.19 -6.15
C TRP A 32 10.97 14.76 -5.19
N ILE A 33 12.17 14.18 -5.19
CA ILE A 33 13.30 14.72 -4.40
C ILE A 33 13.58 16.21 -4.70
N ARG A 34 13.29 16.67 -5.92
CA ARG A 34 13.44 18.09 -6.27
C ARG A 34 12.47 19.00 -5.51
N ASP A 35 11.27 18.51 -5.23
CA ASP A 35 10.22 19.27 -4.55
C ASP A 35 10.59 19.42 -3.06
N ILE A 36 11.08 18.34 -2.45
CA ILE A 36 11.65 18.36 -1.09
C ILE A 36 12.87 19.28 -1.01
N ALA A 37 13.75 19.25 -2.00
CA ALA A 37 14.90 20.15 -2.04
C ALA A 37 14.45 21.62 -2.19
N GLY A 38 13.39 21.89 -2.95
CA GLY A 38 12.76 23.20 -3.07
C GLY A 38 12.18 23.69 -1.75
N PHE A 39 11.47 22.85 -1.01
CA PHE A 39 10.93 23.17 0.31
C PHE A 39 12.00 23.61 1.31
N PHE A 40 13.18 22.97 1.28
CA PHE A 40 14.31 23.32 2.15
C PHE A 40 15.27 24.36 1.54
N GLU A 41 14.96 24.93 0.40
CA GLU A 41 15.82 25.87 -0.33
C GLU A 41 17.27 25.35 -0.48
N CYS A 42 17.40 24.06 -0.79
CA CYS A 42 18.70 23.39 -0.90
C CYS A 42 18.84 22.59 -2.21
N ASN A 43 20.03 22.08 -2.49
CA ASN A 43 20.23 21.22 -3.65
C ASN A 43 19.82 19.76 -3.33
N LYS A 44 19.51 18.99 -4.37
CA LYS A 44 19.09 17.57 -4.26
C LYS A 44 20.13 16.70 -3.53
N VAL A 45 21.43 17.02 -3.68
CA VAL A 45 22.51 16.24 -3.03
C VAL A 45 22.38 16.29 -1.51
N LYS A 46 21.97 17.43 -0.95
CA LYS A 46 21.75 17.55 0.50
C LYS A 46 20.62 16.64 0.98
N ILE A 47 19.53 16.50 0.20
CA ILE A 47 18.45 15.57 0.54
C ILE A 47 18.95 14.12 0.44
N LEU A 48 19.76 13.79 -0.58
CA LEU A 48 20.34 12.45 -0.73
C LEU A 48 21.27 12.06 0.43
N THR A 49 21.92 13.02 1.11
CA THR A 49 22.71 12.72 2.32
C THR A 49 21.83 12.32 3.52
N MET A 50 20.52 12.55 3.45
CA MET A 50 19.53 12.18 4.46
C MET A 50 18.71 10.96 4.05
N TRP A 51 19.22 10.15 3.11
CA TRP A 51 18.47 9.02 2.55
C TRP A 51 18.01 8.02 3.61
N SER A 52 18.82 7.79 4.66
CA SER A 52 18.43 6.92 5.78
C SER A 52 17.16 7.37 6.50
N ALA A 53 16.89 8.68 6.52
CA ALA A 53 15.65 9.21 7.10
C ALA A 53 14.46 9.02 6.14
N ILE A 54 14.67 9.03 4.82
CA ILE A 54 13.67 8.64 3.82
C ILE A 54 13.35 7.15 3.97
N ASP A 55 14.38 6.28 4.05
CA ASP A 55 14.19 4.84 4.25
C ASP A 55 13.44 4.55 5.56
N GLU A 56 13.68 5.32 6.62
CA GLU A 56 12.93 5.23 7.87
C GLU A 56 11.45 5.55 7.66
N LEU A 57 11.12 6.63 6.93
CA LEU A 57 9.74 7.01 6.62
C LEU A 57 9.04 5.96 5.75
N VAL A 58 9.74 5.40 4.75
CA VAL A 58 9.23 4.33 3.90
C VAL A 58 8.97 3.06 4.70
N SER A 59 9.93 2.61 5.50
CA SER A 59 9.81 1.40 6.33
C SER A 59 8.70 1.49 7.36
N ARG A 60 8.41 2.70 7.83
CA ARG A 60 7.30 2.98 8.76
C ARG A 60 5.99 3.35 8.09
N ARG A 61 5.94 3.31 6.76
CA ARG A 61 4.75 3.60 5.96
C ARG A 61 4.21 5.04 6.11
N PHE A 62 5.03 5.99 6.56
CA PHE A 62 4.66 7.42 6.52
C PHE A 62 4.62 7.97 5.11
N ILE A 63 5.46 7.42 4.23
CA ILE A 63 5.46 7.67 2.79
C ILE A 63 5.58 6.35 2.03
N LEU A 64 5.07 6.30 0.81
CA LEU A 64 5.27 5.19 -0.12
C LEU A 64 6.22 5.64 -1.22
N GLN A 65 7.12 4.74 -1.64
CA GLN A 65 8.09 4.99 -2.68
C GLN A 65 7.72 4.24 -3.96
N TYR A 66 7.68 4.95 -5.06
CA TYR A 66 7.40 4.42 -6.38
C TYR A 66 8.58 4.62 -7.32
N LYS A 67 8.71 3.72 -8.29
CA LYS A 67 9.71 3.83 -9.35
C LYS A 67 9.01 3.94 -10.69
N LYS A 68 9.22 5.06 -11.39
CA LYS A 68 8.72 5.22 -12.76
C LYS A 68 9.59 4.43 -13.74
N GLY A 69 9.04 4.05 -14.90
CA GLY A 69 9.73 3.24 -15.90
C GLY A 69 11.11 3.80 -16.37
N SER A 70 11.34 5.12 -16.21
CA SER A 70 12.64 5.77 -16.42
C SER A 70 13.67 5.53 -15.32
N GLY A 71 13.26 4.90 -14.21
CA GLY A 71 14.09 4.72 -13.02
C GLY A 71 14.00 5.86 -12.01
N ASP A 72 13.26 6.92 -12.32
CA ASP A 72 13.03 8.04 -11.40
C ASP A 72 12.14 7.61 -10.24
N LEU A 73 12.52 8.04 -9.03
CA LEU A 73 11.76 7.78 -7.81
C LEU A 73 10.85 8.96 -7.49
N TYR A 74 9.60 8.65 -7.14
CA TYR A 74 8.67 9.59 -6.54
C TYR A 74 8.02 8.98 -5.30
N PHE A 75 7.42 9.83 -4.49
CA PHE A 75 6.83 9.45 -3.22
C PHE A 75 5.41 9.97 -3.11
N THR A 76 4.61 9.29 -2.31
CA THR A 76 3.26 9.74 -1.94
C THR A 76 3.08 9.63 -0.43
N VAL A 77 2.19 10.43 0.13
CA VAL A 77 1.77 10.30 1.53
C VAL A 77 0.45 9.51 1.56
N PRO A 78 0.39 8.35 2.22
CA PRO A 78 -0.84 7.56 2.29
C PRO A 78 -2.01 8.33 2.91
N ASN A 79 -3.22 8.12 2.39
CA ASN A 79 -4.43 8.76 2.91
C ASN A 79 -4.67 8.48 4.40
N GLU A 80 -4.26 7.30 4.88
CA GLU A 80 -4.36 6.93 6.30
C GLU A 80 -3.44 7.76 7.20
N VAL A 81 -2.26 8.12 6.70
CA VAL A 81 -1.34 9.04 7.38
C VAL A 81 -1.95 10.42 7.45
N VAL A 82 -2.50 10.92 6.33
CA VAL A 82 -3.19 12.21 6.27
C VAL A 82 -4.37 12.25 7.24
N ALA A 83 -5.18 11.21 7.28
CA ALA A 83 -6.30 11.10 8.21
C ALA A 83 -5.82 11.10 9.68
N ALA A 84 -4.77 10.32 9.99
CA ALA A 84 -4.18 10.30 11.33
C ALA A 84 -3.68 11.68 11.78
N MET A 85 -3.05 12.43 10.87
CA MET A 85 -2.59 13.80 11.16
C MET A 85 -3.75 14.77 11.39
N ARG A 86 -4.81 14.70 10.58
CA ARG A 86 -6.02 15.54 10.73
C ARG A 86 -6.76 15.27 12.05
N GLU A 87 -6.77 14.02 12.49
CA GLU A 87 -7.43 13.58 13.72
C GLU A 87 -6.54 13.70 14.96
N ASP A 88 -5.33 14.23 14.82
CA ASP A 88 -4.30 14.33 15.88
C ASP A 88 -4.05 12.98 16.61
N ARG A 89 -4.11 11.88 15.90
CA ARG A 89 -3.81 10.54 16.42
C ARG A 89 -2.44 10.02 15.98
N ILE A 90 -1.89 9.10 16.75
CA ILE A 90 -0.67 8.40 16.35
C ILE A 90 -1.00 7.51 15.14
N TYR A 91 -0.21 7.61 14.08
CA TYR A 91 -0.31 6.70 12.96
C TYR A 91 0.24 5.32 13.33
N SER A 92 -0.50 4.29 13.00
CA SER A 92 -0.09 2.89 13.14
C SER A 92 -0.51 2.11 11.90
N PRO A 93 0.43 1.64 11.08
CA PRO A 93 0.14 0.87 9.87
C PRO A 93 -0.51 -0.48 10.16
N ASN A 94 -0.41 -0.98 11.41
CA ASN A 94 -0.92 -2.30 11.82
C ASN A 94 -2.24 -2.22 12.63
N ALA A 95 -3.03 -1.15 12.47
CA ALA A 95 -4.28 -0.97 13.22
C ALA A 95 -5.41 -1.97 12.85
N ASN A 96 -5.17 -2.89 11.91
CA ASN A 96 -6.15 -3.83 11.35
C ASN A 96 -6.07 -5.24 11.97
N SER A 97 -5.80 -5.35 13.27
CA SER A 97 -5.83 -6.63 13.99
C SER A 97 -7.17 -6.86 14.70
N ASP A 98 -7.52 -8.12 14.92
CA ASP A 98 -8.72 -8.56 15.66
C ASP A 98 -10.05 -7.95 15.17
N LEU A 99 -10.16 -7.81 13.85
CA LEU A 99 -11.33 -7.23 13.21
C LEU A 99 -12.53 -8.19 13.23
N THR A 100 -13.73 -7.63 13.26
CA THR A 100 -14.94 -8.38 12.88
C THR A 100 -14.94 -8.66 11.38
N ILE A 101 -15.72 -9.64 10.93
CA ILE A 101 -15.77 -10.00 9.49
C ILE A 101 -16.14 -8.80 8.60
N ASP A 102 -17.11 -7.97 9.00
CA ASP A 102 -17.54 -6.80 8.21
C ASP A 102 -16.42 -5.75 8.11
N LYS A 103 -15.71 -5.51 9.22
CA LYS A 103 -14.56 -4.59 9.24
C LYS A 103 -13.40 -5.12 8.43
N TRP A 104 -13.17 -6.44 8.47
CA TRP A 104 -12.12 -7.09 7.70
C TRP A 104 -12.40 -7.01 6.20
N LEU A 105 -13.63 -7.32 5.77
CA LEU A 105 -14.06 -7.17 4.37
C LEU A 105 -13.92 -5.71 3.90
N SER A 106 -14.33 -4.75 4.74
CA SER A 106 -14.17 -3.33 4.42
C SER A 106 -12.71 -2.91 4.30
N ALA A 107 -11.82 -3.45 5.14
CA ALA A 107 -10.39 -3.19 5.06
C ALA A 107 -9.77 -3.81 3.81
N LEU A 108 -10.18 -5.03 3.45
CA LEU A 108 -9.77 -5.70 2.22
C LEU A 108 -10.21 -4.91 0.98
N SER A 109 -11.48 -4.52 0.90
CA SER A 109 -12.00 -3.70 -0.21
C SER A 109 -11.21 -2.40 -0.37
N ARG A 110 -10.91 -1.73 0.74
CA ARG A 110 -10.13 -0.49 0.70
C ARG A 110 -8.72 -0.74 0.17
N LEU A 111 -8.05 -1.78 0.64
CA LEU A 111 -6.70 -2.14 0.21
C LEU A 111 -6.65 -2.47 -1.30
N LEU A 112 -7.64 -3.22 -1.79
CA LEU A 112 -7.79 -3.54 -3.21
C LEU A 112 -8.07 -2.27 -4.05
N ASN A 113 -8.95 -1.39 -3.59
CA ASN A 113 -9.22 -0.11 -4.26
C ASN A 113 -7.98 0.80 -4.30
N ASP A 114 -7.19 0.83 -3.23
CA ASP A 114 -5.94 1.61 -3.20
C ASP A 114 -4.94 1.09 -4.21
N LYS A 115 -4.87 -0.24 -4.44
CA LYS A 115 -4.03 -0.83 -5.48
C LYS A 115 -4.57 -0.56 -6.88
N ASP A 116 -5.88 -0.74 -7.10
CA ASP A 116 -6.56 -0.51 -8.37
C ASP A 116 -6.39 0.94 -8.87
N ASN A 117 -6.35 1.90 -7.95
CA ASN A 117 -6.13 3.32 -8.24
C ASN A 117 -4.65 3.75 -8.22
N ASP A 118 -3.70 2.82 -8.23
CA ASP A 118 -2.27 3.08 -8.16
C ASP A 118 -1.82 3.91 -6.95
N ASN A 119 -2.59 3.90 -5.86
CA ASN A 119 -2.27 4.61 -4.62
C ASN A 119 -1.25 3.87 -3.75
N ILE A 120 -0.95 2.60 -4.06
CA ILE A 120 -0.01 1.76 -3.33
C ILE A 120 0.82 0.91 -4.31
N PRO A 121 2.16 0.83 -4.17
CA PRO A 121 2.99 -0.07 -4.96
C PRO A 121 2.62 -1.53 -4.73
N TYR A 122 2.75 -2.38 -5.76
CA TYR A 122 2.39 -3.81 -5.69
C TYR A 122 3.06 -4.53 -4.52
N ALA A 123 4.36 -4.34 -4.31
CA ALA A 123 5.08 -4.98 -3.20
C ALA A 123 4.51 -4.60 -1.83
N ASN A 124 4.15 -3.31 -1.65
CA ASN A 124 3.53 -2.83 -0.42
C ASN A 124 2.10 -3.36 -0.25
N PHE A 125 1.34 -3.43 -1.36
CA PHE A 125 0.00 -3.99 -1.36
C PHE A 125 0.01 -5.46 -0.91
N VAL A 126 0.91 -6.29 -1.47
CA VAL A 126 1.05 -7.70 -1.10
C VAL A 126 1.44 -7.85 0.37
N GLU A 127 2.39 -7.04 0.84
CA GLU A 127 2.79 -7.05 2.26
C GLU A 127 1.60 -6.69 3.18
N ASP A 128 0.85 -5.63 2.85
CA ASP A 128 -0.31 -5.20 3.64
C ASP A 128 -1.45 -6.23 3.60
N LEU A 129 -1.64 -6.91 2.46
CA LEU A 129 -2.58 -8.02 2.33
C LEU A 129 -2.20 -9.18 3.25
N HIS A 130 -0.92 -9.57 3.28
CA HIS A 130 -0.43 -10.58 4.22
C HIS A 130 -0.59 -10.16 5.68
N VAL A 131 -0.33 -8.90 6.02
CA VAL A 131 -0.54 -8.36 7.37
C VAL A 131 -2.02 -8.44 7.75
N LEU A 132 -2.93 -7.99 6.88
CA LEU A 132 -4.38 -8.04 7.10
C LEU A 132 -4.87 -9.47 7.33
N ILE A 133 -4.40 -10.43 6.54
CA ILE A 133 -4.74 -11.85 6.66
C ILE A 133 -4.17 -12.44 7.95
N ASN A 134 -2.87 -12.27 8.20
CA ASN A 134 -2.18 -12.92 9.31
C ASN A 134 -2.62 -12.39 10.68
N SER A 135 -2.98 -11.11 10.77
CA SER A 135 -3.46 -10.47 12.00
C SER A 135 -4.92 -10.84 12.34
N ASN A 136 -5.62 -11.52 11.41
CA ASN A 136 -7.05 -11.85 11.58
C ASN A 136 -7.37 -13.34 11.36
N LYS A 137 -6.41 -14.24 11.65
CA LYS A 137 -6.58 -15.70 11.49
C LYS A 137 -7.67 -16.33 12.37
N HIS A 138 -8.23 -15.58 13.31
CA HIS A 138 -9.44 -15.99 14.05
C HIS A 138 -10.65 -16.06 13.11
N LEU A 139 -10.66 -15.29 12.00
CA LEU A 139 -11.66 -15.40 10.96
C LEU A 139 -11.35 -16.59 10.04
N VAL A 140 -12.38 -17.40 9.74
CA VAL A 140 -12.23 -18.59 8.87
C VAL A 140 -11.67 -18.18 7.51
N ILE A 141 -12.23 -17.15 6.89
CA ILE A 141 -11.83 -16.65 5.58
C ILE A 141 -10.34 -16.22 5.53
N ALA A 142 -9.86 -15.49 6.54
CA ALA A 142 -8.48 -15.07 6.62
C ALA A 142 -7.53 -16.28 6.82
N ARG A 143 -7.97 -17.26 7.59
CA ARG A 143 -7.20 -18.50 7.79
C ARG A 143 -7.09 -19.32 6.50
N GLU A 144 -8.15 -19.42 5.71
CA GLU A 144 -8.12 -20.12 4.43
C GLU A 144 -7.23 -19.38 3.42
N LEU A 145 -7.34 -18.05 3.31
CA LEU A 145 -6.45 -17.24 2.47
C LEU A 145 -4.97 -17.39 2.85
N ALA A 146 -4.66 -17.52 4.14
CA ALA A 146 -3.27 -17.74 4.60
C ALA A 146 -2.66 -19.07 4.13
N THR A 147 -3.46 -20.00 3.56
CA THR A 147 -2.97 -21.25 2.98
C THR A 147 -2.42 -21.06 1.57
N ILE A 148 -2.82 -20.01 0.85
CA ILE A 148 -2.35 -19.67 -0.49
C ILE A 148 -0.93 -19.11 -0.35
N LYS A 149 0.05 -19.78 -0.96
CA LYS A 149 1.47 -19.44 -0.83
C LYS A 149 2.00 -18.53 -1.91
N ASP A 150 1.34 -18.54 -3.05
CA ASP A 150 1.70 -17.73 -4.20
C ASP A 150 0.96 -16.39 -4.12
N ASP A 151 1.72 -15.30 -4.19
CA ASP A 151 1.19 -13.95 -4.00
C ASP A 151 0.23 -13.55 -5.13
N GLU A 152 0.52 -13.94 -6.37
CA GLU A 152 -0.36 -13.64 -7.51
C GLU A 152 -1.69 -14.37 -7.37
N HIS A 153 -1.65 -15.64 -6.96
CA HIS A 153 -2.87 -16.41 -6.69
C HIS A 153 -3.67 -15.83 -5.53
N LEU A 154 -2.98 -15.38 -4.47
CA LEU A 154 -3.63 -14.73 -3.32
C LEU A 154 -4.33 -13.44 -3.74
N VAL A 155 -3.67 -12.60 -4.52
CA VAL A 155 -4.22 -11.34 -5.04
C VAL A 155 -5.46 -11.59 -5.92
N ILE A 156 -5.36 -12.55 -6.87
CA ILE A 156 -6.49 -12.91 -7.73
C ILE A 156 -7.68 -13.39 -6.90
N PHE A 157 -7.44 -14.29 -5.97
CA PHE A 157 -8.53 -14.84 -5.15
C PHE A 157 -9.17 -13.77 -4.27
N ALA A 158 -8.36 -12.90 -3.65
CA ALA A 158 -8.84 -11.79 -2.85
C ALA A 158 -9.68 -10.81 -3.68
N GLY A 159 -9.24 -10.48 -4.90
CA GLY A 159 -9.97 -9.63 -5.84
C GLY A 159 -11.30 -10.23 -6.28
N ILE A 160 -11.31 -11.51 -6.70
CA ILE A 160 -12.54 -12.25 -7.07
C ILE A 160 -13.53 -12.25 -5.89
N MET A 161 -13.04 -12.56 -4.70
CA MET A 161 -13.86 -12.63 -3.51
C MET A 161 -14.49 -11.27 -3.17
N ASP A 162 -13.73 -10.18 -3.25
CA ASP A 162 -14.22 -8.83 -2.98
C ASP A 162 -15.30 -8.42 -4.00
N LEU A 163 -15.05 -8.63 -5.27
CA LEU A 163 -16.01 -8.33 -6.34
C LEU A 163 -17.31 -9.14 -6.18
N TYR A 164 -17.19 -10.43 -5.84
CA TYR A 164 -18.36 -11.27 -5.59
C TYR A 164 -19.18 -10.80 -4.39
N ILE A 165 -18.53 -10.52 -3.27
CA ILE A 165 -19.22 -10.13 -2.03
C ILE A 165 -19.81 -8.71 -2.14
N ARG A 166 -19.08 -7.77 -2.72
CA ARG A 166 -19.48 -6.37 -2.80
C ARG A 166 -20.50 -6.10 -3.89
N ASN A 167 -20.31 -6.68 -5.06
CA ASN A 167 -21.12 -6.40 -6.24
C ASN A 167 -22.11 -7.53 -6.56
N ASN A 168 -22.06 -8.65 -5.84
CA ASN A 168 -22.78 -9.88 -6.18
C ASN A 168 -22.56 -10.27 -7.65
N ASP A 169 -21.34 -10.04 -8.14
CA ASP A 169 -20.99 -10.26 -9.54
C ASP A 169 -20.48 -11.67 -9.76
N ASN A 170 -21.19 -12.42 -10.60
CA ASN A 170 -20.85 -13.79 -10.99
C ASN A 170 -20.04 -13.84 -12.30
N HIS A 171 -19.82 -12.71 -12.95
CA HIS A 171 -19.18 -12.59 -14.26
C HIS A 171 -17.90 -11.77 -14.21
N ILE A 172 -16.99 -12.13 -13.30
CA ILE A 172 -15.70 -11.46 -13.16
C ILE A 172 -14.85 -11.73 -14.41
N ILE A 173 -14.42 -10.67 -15.07
CA ILE A 173 -13.58 -10.76 -16.25
C ILE A 173 -12.14 -10.28 -15.93
N ARG A 174 -11.20 -10.61 -16.82
CA ARG A 174 -9.78 -10.28 -16.64
C ARG A 174 -9.54 -8.81 -16.33
N THR A 175 -10.25 -7.90 -16.99
CA THR A 175 -10.08 -6.45 -16.82
C THR A 175 -10.45 -5.97 -15.42
N ASP A 176 -11.27 -6.69 -14.69
CA ASP A 176 -11.68 -6.34 -13.32
C ASP A 176 -10.54 -6.58 -12.30
N LEU A 177 -9.52 -7.33 -12.69
CA LEU A 177 -8.38 -7.71 -11.85
C LEU A 177 -7.04 -7.20 -12.42
N GLU A 178 -7.05 -6.58 -13.62
CA GLU A 178 -5.82 -6.25 -14.36
C GLU A 178 -4.92 -5.29 -13.61
N ASP A 179 -5.50 -4.32 -12.91
CA ASP A 179 -4.76 -3.28 -12.20
C ASP A 179 -4.34 -3.69 -10.77
N LEU A 180 -4.82 -4.86 -10.29
CA LEU A 180 -4.37 -5.44 -9.03
C LEU A 180 -2.99 -6.10 -9.11
N MET A 181 -2.57 -6.52 -10.31
CA MET A 181 -1.29 -7.19 -10.52
C MET A 181 -0.14 -6.18 -10.67
N ASP A 182 1.10 -6.67 -10.56
CA ASP A 182 2.29 -5.84 -10.76
C ASP A 182 2.39 -5.35 -12.20
N THR A 183 2.14 -6.24 -13.14
CA THR A 183 2.08 -5.91 -14.56
C THR A 183 0.86 -6.53 -15.24
N ARG A 184 0.40 -5.87 -16.32
CA ARG A 184 -0.65 -6.44 -17.19
C ARG A 184 -0.24 -7.77 -17.84
N TRP A 185 1.07 -8.02 -17.95
CA TRP A 185 1.58 -9.29 -18.44
C TRP A 185 1.28 -10.42 -17.47
N ASP A 186 1.50 -10.21 -16.18
CA ASP A 186 1.27 -11.22 -15.13
C ASP A 186 -0.20 -11.62 -15.14
N MET A 187 -1.12 -10.66 -15.19
CA MET A 187 -2.55 -10.97 -15.31
C MET A 187 -2.90 -11.77 -16.57
N ARG A 188 -2.26 -11.46 -17.72
CA ARG A 188 -2.48 -12.23 -18.96
C ARG A 188 -2.00 -13.66 -18.83
N MET A 189 -0.90 -13.89 -18.12
CA MET A 189 -0.40 -15.26 -17.87
C MET A 189 -1.35 -16.03 -16.97
N GLN A 190 -1.82 -15.45 -15.89
CA GLN A 190 -2.80 -16.07 -14.99
C GLN A 190 -4.14 -16.36 -15.69
N ALA A 191 -4.65 -15.40 -16.48
CA ALA A 191 -5.87 -15.59 -17.26
C ALA A 191 -5.78 -16.79 -18.23
N ARG A 192 -4.61 -16.98 -18.89
CA ARG A 192 -4.38 -18.13 -19.77
C ARG A 192 -4.41 -19.47 -19.03
N LEU A 193 -3.90 -19.50 -17.79
CA LEU A 193 -3.96 -20.72 -16.97
C LEU A 193 -5.40 -21.03 -16.57
N LEU A 194 -6.20 -20.01 -16.20
CA LEU A 194 -7.63 -20.14 -15.91
C LEU A 194 -8.40 -20.64 -17.12
N GLU A 195 -8.21 -20.06 -18.30
CA GLU A 195 -8.85 -20.47 -19.56
C GLU A 195 -8.54 -21.93 -19.94
N LYS A 196 -7.33 -22.40 -19.64
CA LYS A 196 -6.90 -23.79 -19.92
C LYS A 196 -7.35 -24.81 -18.86
N GLY A 197 -7.96 -24.39 -17.78
CA GLY A 197 -8.30 -25.27 -16.66
C GLY A 197 -7.07 -25.85 -15.94
N THR A 198 -5.96 -25.11 -15.94
CA THR A 198 -4.70 -25.54 -15.31
C THR A 198 -4.25 -24.60 -14.19
N HIS A 199 -5.08 -23.63 -13.84
CA HIS A 199 -4.78 -22.71 -12.75
C HIS A 199 -4.96 -23.38 -11.39
N PRO A 200 -4.01 -23.20 -10.44
CA PRO A 200 -4.09 -23.85 -9.12
C PRO A 200 -5.33 -23.49 -8.28
N LEU A 201 -6.03 -22.41 -8.61
CA LEU A 201 -7.29 -22.01 -7.96
C LEU A 201 -8.54 -22.70 -8.53
N GLN A 202 -8.41 -23.56 -9.52
CA GLN A 202 -9.47 -24.40 -10.06
C GLN A 202 -9.43 -25.79 -9.42
#